data_c1d0ff679634c62298af70e7b60e440c
#
_entry.id   c1d0ff679634c62298af70e7b60e440c
#
_cell.length_a   1.000
_cell.length_b   1.000
_cell.length_c   1.000
_cell.angle_alpha   90.00
_cell.angle_beta   90.00
_cell.angle_gamma   90.00
#
_symmetry.space_group_name_H-M   'P 1'
#
loop_
_entity.id
_entity.type
_entity.pdbx_description
1 polymer ?
#
loop_
_entity_poly.entity_id
_entity_poly.type
_entity_poly.pdbx_seq_one_letter_code
_entity_poly.pdbx_strand_id
1 'polypeptide(L)'
;MSKKNTAVPGRIAGFLGENSYIIVFVAIFIVYALTTNGLTWSGMMNVFRHSAVIGIIGLGMGLICITGEIDLSVGSMLALDGGFSVIIFNMTNSIILTFLFAVLFGAFCGLINGCLLYTSPSPRD
;
A
#
# COMPACT_ATOMS: atom_id res chain seq x y z
N MET A 1 -32.79 6.13 41.50
CA MET A 1 -32.23 6.85 40.32
C MET A 1 -32.11 5.85 39.17
N SER A 2 -33.01 5.96 38.21
CA SER A 2 -33.24 4.99 37.13
C SER A 2 -32.20 5.20 36.02
N LYS A 3 -31.34 4.19 35.78
CA LYS A 3 -30.49 4.12 34.59
C LYS A 3 -31.35 3.80 33.38
N LYS A 4 -31.52 4.78 32.50
CA LYS A 4 -32.10 4.62 31.18
C LYS A 4 -31.14 3.81 30.32
N ASN A 5 -31.37 2.50 30.21
CA ASN A 5 -30.71 1.64 29.24
C ASN A 5 -31.26 1.98 27.85
N THR A 6 -30.51 2.75 27.07
CA THR A 6 -30.69 2.81 25.62
C THR A 6 -30.08 1.53 25.05
N ALA A 7 -30.91 0.49 24.99
CA ALA A 7 -30.58 -0.75 24.33
C ALA A 7 -30.52 -0.53 22.81
N VAL A 8 -29.33 -0.24 22.29
CA VAL A 8 -29.04 -0.48 20.88
C VAL A 8 -29.13 -2.00 20.68
N PRO A 9 -29.95 -2.50 19.75
CA PRO A 9 -30.16 -3.94 19.61
C PRO A 9 -28.77 -4.60 19.39
N GLY A 10 -28.45 -5.57 20.24
CA GLY A 10 -27.11 -6.16 20.37
C GLY A 10 -26.52 -6.77 19.09
N ARG A 11 -27.35 -6.97 18.07
CA ARG A 11 -26.93 -7.36 16.72
C ARG A 11 -26.21 -6.24 15.97
N ILE A 12 -26.63 -4.99 16.13
CA ILE A 12 -26.05 -3.83 15.47
C ILE A 12 -24.75 -3.45 16.18
N ALA A 13 -24.71 -3.52 17.51
CA ALA A 13 -23.50 -3.25 18.29
C ALA A 13 -22.40 -4.30 18.03
N GLY A 14 -22.75 -5.57 17.87
CA GLY A 14 -21.81 -6.63 17.47
C GLY A 14 -21.26 -6.41 16.06
N PHE A 15 -22.14 -6.12 15.10
CA PHE A 15 -21.74 -5.84 13.72
C PHE A 15 -20.87 -4.57 13.59
N LEU A 16 -21.17 -3.54 14.38
CA LEU A 16 -20.38 -2.31 14.45
C LEU A 16 -19.00 -2.56 15.09
N GLY A 17 -18.88 -3.47 16.04
CA GLY A 17 -17.63 -3.82 16.68
C GLY A 17 -16.69 -4.63 15.77
N GLU A 18 -17.22 -5.64 15.11
CA GLU A 18 -16.44 -6.52 14.22
C GLU A 18 -16.00 -5.82 12.92
N ASN A 19 -16.80 -4.89 12.40
CA ASN A 19 -16.55 -4.20 11.14
C ASN A 19 -16.25 -2.69 11.33
N SER A 20 -15.74 -2.29 12.48
CA SER A 20 -15.50 -0.88 12.80
C SER A 20 -14.60 -0.19 11.77
N TYR A 21 -13.63 -0.90 11.17
CA TYR A 21 -12.76 -0.39 10.12
C TYR A 21 -13.52 -0.03 8.83
N ILE A 22 -14.54 -0.83 8.46
CA ILE A 22 -15.38 -0.54 7.28
C ILE A 22 -16.22 0.72 7.52
N ILE A 23 -16.77 0.86 8.73
CA ILE A 23 -17.58 2.02 9.08
C ILE A 23 -16.75 3.29 9.08
N VAL A 24 -15.55 3.26 9.67
CA VAL A 24 -14.61 4.39 9.64
C VAL A 24 -14.22 4.72 8.20
N PHE A 25 -13.92 3.71 7.39
CA PHE A 25 -13.59 3.90 5.98
C PHE A 25 -14.72 4.58 5.20
N VAL A 26 -15.96 4.08 5.35
CA VAL A 26 -17.15 4.65 4.70
C VAL A 26 -17.42 6.07 5.19
N ALA A 27 -17.28 6.33 6.49
CA ALA A 27 -17.45 7.68 7.05
C ALA A 27 -16.45 8.67 6.48
N ILE A 28 -15.16 8.31 6.43
CA ILE A 28 -14.10 9.13 5.82
C ILE A 28 -14.37 9.35 4.32
N PHE A 29 -14.80 8.29 3.62
CA PHE A 29 -15.13 8.38 2.20
C PHE A 29 -16.30 9.36 1.94
N ILE A 30 -17.36 9.30 2.75
CA ILE A 30 -18.50 10.23 2.67
C ILE A 30 -18.05 11.67 2.94
N VAL A 31 -17.27 11.90 4.00
CA VAL A 31 -16.75 13.24 4.31
C VAL A 31 -15.89 13.76 3.15
N TYR A 32 -15.02 12.93 2.60
CA TYR A 32 -14.21 13.29 1.43
C TYR A 32 -15.08 13.62 0.21
N ALA A 33 -16.12 12.83 -0.07
CA ALA A 33 -17.03 13.04 -1.18
C ALA A 33 -17.82 14.35 -1.06
N LEU A 34 -18.19 14.74 0.18
CA LEU A 34 -18.96 15.95 0.44
C LEU A 34 -18.10 17.23 0.50
N THR A 35 -16.87 17.12 0.99
CA THR A 35 -15.98 18.28 1.17
C THR A 35 -15.13 18.60 -0.05
N THR A 36 -14.87 17.61 -0.88
CA THR A 36 -14.01 17.75 -2.05
C THR A 36 -14.83 17.43 -3.30
N ASN A 37 -14.64 18.19 -4.38
CA ASN A 37 -15.20 17.81 -5.70
C ASN A 37 -14.55 16.51 -6.24
N GLY A 38 -14.16 15.63 -5.34
CA GLY A 38 -13.39 14.42 -5.59
C GLY A 38 -14.13 13.30 -6.32
N LEU A 39 -15.48 13.38 -6.40
CA LEU A 39 -16.31 12.49 -7.21
C LEU A 39 -16.31 12.86 -8.70
N THR A 40 -15.51 13.84 -9.09
CA THR A 40 -15.26 14.12 -10.50
C THR A 40 -14.55 12.92 -11.14
N TRP A 41 -14.86 12.62 -12.41
CA TRP A 41 -14.21 11.54 -13.16
C TRP A 41 -12.68 11.55 -13.08
N SER A 42 -12.08 12.75 -13.17
CA SER A 42 -10.64 12.94 -13.01
C SER A 42 -10.14 12.59 -11.60
N GLY A 43 -10.89 12.93 -10.56
CA GLY A 43 -10.57 12.58 -9.17
C GLY A 43 -10.60 11.07 -8.94
N MET A 44 -11.63 10.39 -9.45
CA MET A 44 -11.74 8.93 -9.37
C MET A 44 -10.56 8.23 -10.08
N MET A 45 -10.18 8.70 -11.27
CA MET A 45 -9.03 8.15 -11.99
C MET A 45 -7.71 8.33 -11.24
N ASN A 46 -7.53 9.46 -10.54
CA ASN A 46 -6.37 9.69 -9.68
C ASN A 46 -6.35 8.71 -8.50
N VAL A 47 -7.48 8.50 -7.84
CA VAL A 47 -7.58 7.53 -6.73
C VAL A 47 -7.23 6.12 -7.22
N PHE A 48 -7.79 5.68 -8.35
CA PHE A 48 -7.48 4.36 -8.92
C PHE A 48 -6.00 4.22 -9.28
N ARG A 49 -5.40 5.26 -9.86
CA ARG A 49 -3.97 5.24 -10.23
C ARG A 49 -3.08 5.09 -9.00
N HIS A 50 -3.31 5.87 -7.96
CA HIS A 50 -2.54 5.77 -6.71
C HIS A 50 -2.80 4.45 -5.98
N SER A 51 -4.05 3.98 -5.95
CA SER A 51 -4.42 2.70 -5.33
C SER A 51 -3.77 1.52 -6.05
N ALA A 52 -3.66 1.56 -7.38
CA ALA A 52 -2.98 0.50 -8.14
C ALA A 52 -1.50 0.37 -7.76
N VAL A 53 -0.79 1.49 -7.61
CA VAL A 53 0.62 1.49 -7.20
C VAL A 53 0.77 0.87 -5.80
N ILE A 54 -0.04 1.34 -4.84
CA ILE A 54 -0.02 0.83 -3.46
C ILE A 54 -0.43 -0.66 -3.44
N GLY A 55 -1.40 -1.05 -4.27
CA GLY A 55 -1.85 -2.44 -4.39
C GLY A 55 -0.75 -3.38 -4.88
N ILE A 56 0.03 -2.98 -5.89
CA ILE A 56 1.15 -3.77 -6.40
C ILE A 56 2.23 -3.93 -5.33
N ILE A 57 2.58 -2.84 -4.64
CA ILE A 57 3.54 -2.87 -3.53
C ILE A 57 3.03 -3.78 -2.40
N GLY A 58 1.76 -3.66 -2.04
CA GLY A 58 1.11 -4.48 -1.01
C GLY A 58 1.09 -5.97 -1.35
N LEU A 59 0.89 -6.33 -2.61
CA LEU A 59 1.01 -7.73 -3.06
C LEU A 59 2.44 -8.24 -2.93
N GLY A 60 3.44 -7.45 -3.32
CA GLY A 60 4.85 -7.80 -3.15
C GLY A 60 5.22 -8.01 -1.68
N MET A 61 4.82 -7.07 -0.81
CA MET A 61 5.01 -7.19 0.64
C MET A 61 4.28 -8.40 1.23
N GLY A 62 3.06 -8.68 0.76
CA GLY A 62 2.30 -9.84 1.20
C GLY A 62 3.03 -11.17 0.92
N LEU A 63 3.67 -11.29 -0.24
CA LEU A 63 4.49 -12.46 -0.56
C LEU A 63 5.69 -12.61 0.39
N ILE A 64 6.37 -11.51 0.73
CA ILE A 64 7.48 -11.52 1.69
C ILE A 64 6.99 -11.89 3.09
N CYS A 65 5.86 -11.32 3.54
CA CYS A 65 5.28 -11.65 4.83
C CYS A 65 4.88 -13.14 4.97
N ILE A 66 4.47 -13.80 3.89
CA ILE A 66 4.16 -15.25 3.90
C ILE A 66 5.42 -16.08 4.19
N THR A 67 6.61 -15.61 3.79
CA THR A 67 7.88 -16.29 4.12
C THR A 67 8.33 -16.08 5.58
N GLY A 68 7.59 -15.25 6.35
CA GLY A 68 7.87 -14.94 7.75
C GLY A 68 8.88 -13.81 7.94
N GLU A 69 9.25 -13.14 6.87
CA GLU A 69 10.20 -12.03 6.86
C GLU A 69 9.48 -10.68 6.75
N ILE A 70 10.09 -9.63 7.26
CA ILE A 70 9.58 -8.25 7.13
C ILE A 70 10.63 -7.42 6.41
N ASP A 71 10.34 -7.00 5.18
CA ASP A 71 11.23 -6.12 4.44
C ASP A 71 10.85 -4.64 4.66
N LEU A 72 11.60 -3.98 5.52
CA LEU A 72 11.47 -2.54 5.79
C LEU A 72 12.12 -1.67 4.72
N SER A 73 12.86 -2.27 3.79
CA SER A 73 13.60 -1.53 2.75
C SER A 73 12.75 -1.14 1.54
N VAL A 74 11.52 -1.67 1.42
CA VAL A 74 10.63 -1.47 0.25
C VAL A 74 10.42 0.02 -0.04
N GLY A 75 10.21 0.85 0.99
CA GLY A 75 10.01 2.29 0.82
C GLY A 75 11.24 3.01 0.25
N SER A 76 12.44 2.67 0.74
CA SER A 76 13.70 3.25 0.26
C SER A 76 14.04 2.76 -1.14
N MET A 77 13.79 1.50 -1.45
CA MET A 77 13.98 0.94 -2.78
C MET A 77 13.04 1.58 -3.81
N LEU A 78 11.78 1.78 -3.45
CA LEU A 78 10.82 2.46 -4.30
C LEU A 78 11.25 3.90 -4.62
N ALA A 79 11.76 4.63 -3.62
CA ALA A 79 12.26 5.98 -3.81
C ALA A 79 13.50 6.01 -4.71
N LEU A 80 14.42 5.06 -4.52
CA LEU A 80 15.66 4.94 -5.30
C LEU A 80 15.35 4.58 -6.76
N ASP A 81 14.57 3.54 -6.98
CA ASP A 81 14.19 3.08 -8.32
C ASP A 81 13.36 4.13 -9.07
N GLY A 82 12.40 4.76 -8.40
CA GLY A 82 11.64 5.88 -8.97
C GLY A 82 12.54 7.06 -9.36
N GLY A 83 13.48 7.44 -8.50
CA GLY A 83 14.45 8.51 -8.78
C GLY A 83 15.32 8.22 -10.01
N PHE A 84 15.89 7.03 -10.09
CA PHE A 84 16.68 6.62 -11.26
C PHE A 84 15.83 6.51 -12.52
N SER A 85 14.62 6.01 -12.42
CA SER A 85 13.69 5.91 -13.55
C SER A 85 13.37 7.28 -14.15
N VAL A 86 13.20 8.31 -13.33
CA VAL A 86 13.01 9.69 -13.81
C VAL A 86 14.26 10.21 -14.53
N ILE A 87 15.44 9.93 -14.02
CA ILE A 87 16.71 10.32 -14.67
C ILE A 87 16.84 9.65 -16.04
N ILE A 88 16.60 8.34 -16.11
CA ILE A 88 16.67 7.59 -17.37
C ILE A 88 15.64 8.10 -18.37
N PHE A 89 14.42 8.39 -17.92
CA PHE A 89 13.40 8.96 -18.79
C PHE A 89 13.80 10.32 -19.35
N ASN A 90 14.36 11.19 -18.51
CA ASN A 90 14.82 12.52 -18.96
C ASN A 90 15.99 12.45 -19.94
N MET A 91 16.84 11.44 -19.83
CA MET A 91 17.98 11.24 -20.75
C MET A 91 17.57 10.60 -22.08
N THR A 92 16.62 9.68 -22.06
CA THR A 92 16.29 8.84 -23.21
C THR A 92 14.96 9.21 -23.90
N ASN A 93 14.06 9.90 -23.19
CA ASN A 93 12.67 10.19 -23.60
C ASN A 93 11.90 8.93 -24.05
N SER A 94 12.31 7.75 -23.58
CA SER A 94 11.74 6.46 -23.95
C SER A 94 11.10 5.78 -22.74
N ILE A 95 9.76 5.65 -22.76
CA ILE A 95 9.01 4.94 -21.70
C ILE A 95 9.42 3.47 -21.64
N ILE A 96 9.66 2.83 -22.81
CA ILE A 96 10.02 1.41 -22.87
C ILE A 96 11.37 1.15 -22.20
N LEU A 97 12.36 2.01 -22.47
CA LEU A 97 13.68 1.88 -21.88
C LEU A 97 13.65 2.13 -20.37
N THR A 98 12.89 3.14 -19.94
CA THR A 98 12.70 3.45 -18.52
C THR A 98 12.03 2.29 -17.79
N PHE A 99 10.98 1.70 -18.36
CA PHE A 99 10.30 0.54 -17.79
C PHE A 99 11.23 -0.67 -17.66
N LEU A 100 11.98 -0.98 -18.73
CA LEU A 100 12.95 -2.07 -18.70
C LEU A 100 14.02 -1.86 -17.64
N PHE A 101 14.54 -0.63 -17.53
CA PHE A 101 15.50 -0.26 -16.50
C PHE A 101 14.91 -0.46 -15.10
N ALA A 102 13.70 0.05 -14.83
CA ALA A 102 13.05 -0.07 -13.53
C ALA A 102 12.88 -1.55 -13.11
N VAL A 103 12.42 -2.40 -14.04
CA VAL A 103 12.27 -3.84 -13.77
C VAL A 103 13.61 -4.50 -13.47
N LEU A 104 14.63 -4.24 -14.25
CA LEU A 104 15.96 -4.85 -14.06
C LEU A 104 16.64 -4.33 -12.79
N PHE A 105 16.56 -3.03 -12.53
CA PHE A 105 17.14 -2.42 -11.33
C PHE A 105 16.41 -2.88 -10.06
N GLY A 106 15.09 -2.90 -10.08
CA GLY A 106 14.29 -3.42 -8.97
C GLY A 106 14.57 -4.90 -8.69
N ALA A 107 14.68 -5.73 -9.73
CA ALA A 107 15.06 -7.15 -9.60
C ALA A 107 16.47 -7.31 -9.01
N PHE A 108 17.43 -6.52 -9.45
CA PHE A 108 18.80 -6.52 -8.91
C PHE A 108 18.83 -6.15 -7.43
N CYS A 109 18.17 -5.06 -7.06
CA CYS A 109 18.05 -4.66 -5.66
C CYS A 109 17.34 -5.71 -4.81
N GLY A 110 16.27 -6.33 -5.34
CA GLY A 110 15.55 -7.41 -4.67
C GLY A 110 16.41 -8.65 -4.44
N LEU A 111 17.28 -9.00 -5.41
CA LEU A 111 18.26 -10.09 -5.25
C LEU A 111 19.26 -9.80 -4.13
N ILE A 112 19.80 -8.59 -4.06
CA ILE A 112 20.74 -8.21 -3.00
C ILE A 112 20.07 -8.31 -1.63
N ASN A 113 18.86 -7.76 -1.48
CA ASN A 113 18.12 -7.82 -0.22
C ASN A 113 17.76 -9.25 0.16
N GLY A 114 17.30 -10.06 -0.79
CA GLY A 114 16.99 -11.47 -0.56
C GLY A 114 18.23 -12.27 -0.13
N CYS A 115 19.39 -12.02 -0.75
CA CYS A 115 20.64 -12.65 -0.33
C CYS A 115 21.05 -12.23 1.08
N LEU A 116 20.94 -10.95 1.44
CA LEU A 116 21.28 -10.45 2.77
C LEU A 116 20.34 -11.01 3.84
N LEU A 117 19.07 -11.12 3.54
CA LEU A 117 18.06 -11.65 4.45
C LEU A 117 18.30 -13.15 4.72
N TYR A 118 18.64 -13.92 3.68
CA TYR A 118 18.88 -15.35 3.78
C TYR A 118 20.21 -15.70 4.50
N THR A 119 21.21 -14.81 4.43
CA THR A 119 22.52 -15.03 5.09
C THR A 119 22.55 -14.53 6.53
N SER A 120 21.53 -13.81 7.01
CA SER A 120 21.43 -13.39 8.40
C SER A 120 21.16 -14.61 9.30
N PRO A 121 22.04 -14.90 10.30
CA PRO A 121 21.81 -16.02 11.20
C PRO A 121 20.52 -15.78 11.98
N SER A 122 19.58 -16.71 11.85
CA SER A 122 18.34 -16.70 12.61
C SER A 122 18.65 -16.82 14.11
N PRO A 123 18.09 -15.97 14.98
CA PRO A 123 18.28 -16.11 16.43
C PRO A 123 17.52 -17.32 17.04
N ARG A 124 17.24 -18.33 16.26
CA ARG A 124 16.51 -19.55 16.67
C ARG A 124 17.38 -20.78 16.88
N ASP A 125 18.70 -20.61 17.05
CA ASP A 125 19.59 -21.70 17.51
C ASP A 125 19.97 -21.49 18.96
#